data_9b7525d92d35da7ad07234f623757c9a
#
_entry.id   9b7525d92d35da7ad07234f623757c9a
#
_cell.length_a   1.000
_cell.length_b   1.000
_cell.length_c   1.000
_cell.angle_alpha   90.00
_cell.angle_beta   90.00
_cell.angle_gamma   90.00
#
_symmetry.space_group_name_H-M   'P 1'
#
loop_
_entity.id
_entity.type
_entity.pdbx_description
1 polymer ?
#
loop_
_entity_poly.entity_id
_entity_poly.type
_entity_poly.pdbx_seq_one_letter_code
_entity_poly.pdbx_strand_id
1 'polypeptide(L)'
;IRQPGLERAIEFELEHLNEMGDPCRKILILELMGKHSNIIFCDEDRNILDSIKHVSSHMSSVREVLPGRKYFLPQTQEKSDPLTISEEEFIEKVCKKPCSISKALYTSLTGLSPLISEEICYRASIDGSDAALSLNETACIHLYHTFKRLIDQVKEGDFTPNIIYRCLL
;
A
#
# COMPACT_ATOMS: atom_id res chain seq x y z
N ILE A 1 12.17 1.53 12.73
CA ILE A 1 11.32 0.73 11.84
C ILE A 1 10.25 1.63 11.26
N ARG A 2 10.00 1.55 9.96
CA ARG A 2 8.91 2.28 9.32
C ARG A 2 8.27 1.48 8.19
N GLN A 3 7.02 1.81 7.89
CA GLN A 3 6.30 1.37 6.70
C GLN A 3 6.10 2.60 5.78
N PRO A 4 6.53 2.57 4.52
CA PRO A 4 6.27 3.66 3.58
C PRO A 4 4.77 3.71 3.18
N GLY A 5 4.03 4.69 3.70
CA GLY A 5 2.59 4.77 3.48
C GLY A 5 1.87 3.48 3.88
N LEU A 6 0.93 3.01 3.04
CA LEU A 6 0.28 1.70 3.17
C LEU A 6 0.88 0.66 2.19
N GLU A 7 2.14 0.81 1.83
CA GLU A 7 2.83 -0.16 0.99
C GLU A 7 3.15 -1.45 1.77
N ARG A 8 3.25 -2.57 1.04
CA ARG A 8 3.61 -3.86 1.63
C ARG A 8 5.13 -4.01 1.74
N ALA A 9 5.76 -3.02 2.38
CA ALA A 9 7.19 -3.01 2.66
C ALA A 9 7.44 -2.49 4.07
N ILE A 10 8.44 -3.06 4.74
CA ILE A 10 8.90 -2.64 6.06
C ILE A 10 10.38 -2.33 5.94
N GLU A 11 10.78 -1.17 6.42
CA GLU A 11 12.17 -0.72 6.44
C GLU A 11 12.69 -0.70 7.88
N PHE A 12 13.84 -1.34 8.08
CA PHE A 12 14.59 -1.33 9.33
C PHE A 12 15.87 -0.50 9.10
N GLU A 13 15.98 0.63 9.77
CA GLU A 13 17.22 1.38 9.82
C GLU A 13 18.11 0.77 10.91
N LEU A 14 19.32 0.40 10.53
CA LEU A 14 20.31 -0.26 11.37
C LEU A 14 21.50 0.68 11.54
N GLU A 15 21.79 1.07 12.77
CA GLU A 15 22.98 1.83 13.11
C GLU A 15 24.07 0.89 13.57
N HIS A 16 25.28 1.06 13.04
CA HIS A 16 26.46 0.29 13.42
C HIS A 16 27.72 1.15 13.32
N LEU A 17 28.81 0.69 13.90
CA LEU A 17 30.12 1.30 13.70
C LEU A 17 30.84 0.62 12.53
N ASN A 18 31.49 1.43 11.68
CA ASN A 18 32.36 0.90 10.64
C ASN A 18 33.71 0.40 11.26
N GLU A 19 34.61 -0.10 10.42
CA GLU A 19 35.94 -0.58 10.84
C GLU A 19 36.82 0.50 11.49
N MET A 20 36.52 1.78 11.20
CA MET A 20 37.21 2.94 11.74
C MET A 20 36.58 3.45 13.07
N GLY A 21 35.42 2.87 13.45
CA GLY A 21 34.67 3.30 14.63
C GLY A 21 33.68 4.44 14.38
N ASP A 22 33.46 4.85 13.13
CA ASP A 22 32.49 5.88 12.78
C ASP A 22 31.09 5.31 12.71
N PRO A 23 30.05 6.06 13.13
CA PRO A 23 28.67 5.63 13.00
C PRO A 23 28.24 5.57 11.53
N CYS A 24 27.69 4.43 11.15
CA CYS A 24 27.16 4.17 9.82
C CYS A 24 25.72 3.70 9.88
N ARG A 25 24.98 3.90 8.80
CA ARG A 25 23.60 3.41 8.65
C ARG A 25 23.49 2.43 7.51
N LYS A 26 22.67 1.42 7.72
CA LYS A 26 22.23 0.46 6.71
C LYS A 26 20.71 0.33 6.78
N ILE A 27 20.09 -0.08 5.69
CA ILE A 27 18.66 -0.25 5.61
C ILE A 27 18.37 -1.69 5.18
N LEU A 28 17.65 -2.43 6.02
CA LEU A 28 17.11 -3.73 5.67
C LEU A 28 15.63 -3.55 5.28
N ILE A 29 15.28 -3.95 4.06
CA ILE A 29 13.96 -3.75 3.50
C ILE A 29 13.30 -5.11 3.27
N LEU A 30 12.13 -5.32 3.87
CA LEU A 30 11.29 -6.49 3.68
C LEU A 30 10.12 -6.12 2.78
N GLU A 31 10.05 -6.73 1.60
CA GLU A 31 8.91 -6.60 0.69
C GLU A 31 8.01 -7.83 0.82
N LEU A 32 6.74 -7.61 1.16
CA LEU A 32 5.75 -8.66 1.43
C LEU A 32 4.75 -8.76 0.27
N MET A 33 5.22 -9.19 -0.90
CA MET A 33 4.46 -9.17 -2.16
C MET A 33 4.21 -10.59 -2.73
N GLY A 34 3.93 -11.57 -1.86
CA GLY A 34 3.68 -12.96 -2.24
C GLY A 34 4.88 -13.57 -2.97
N LYS A 35 4.71 -14.08 -4.18
CA LYS A 35 5.81 -14.65 -4.98
C LYS A 35 6.95 -13.66 -5.29
N HIS A 36 6.66 -12.37 -5.21
CA HIS A 36 7.63 -11.29 -5.43
C HIS A 36 8.22 -10.73 -4.12
N SER A 37 7.94 -11.36 -2.97
CA SER A 37 8.55 -10.98 -1.71
C SER A 37 10.07 -11.10 -1.78
N ASN A 38 10.77 -10.14 -1.15
CA ASN A 38 12.22 -10.09 -1.14
C ASN A 38 12.71 -9.48 0.18
N ILE A 39 13.97 -9.73 0.52
CA ILE A 39 14.69 -9.02 1.57
C ILE A 39 15.87 -8.36 0.87
N ILE A 40 16.00 -7.06 1.03
CA ILE A 40 16.98 -6.24 0.33
C ILE A 40 17.78 -5.47 1.37
N PHE A 41 19.10 -5.51 1.26
CA PHE A 41 20.01 -4.81 2.14
C PHE A 41 20.67 -3.68 1.39
N CYS A 42 20.56 -2.46 1.92
CA CYS A 42 21.03 -1.23 1.30
C CYS A 42 21.99 -0.47 2.22
N ASP A 43 22.82 0.38 1.63
CA ASP A 43 23.50 1.45 2.35
C ASP A 43 22.53 2.60 2.71
N GLU A 44 23.06 3.64 3.35
CA GLU A 44 22.28 4.82 3.76
C GLU A 44 21.71 5.61 2.57
N ASP A 45 22.37 5.56 1.41
CA ASP A 45 21.95 6.18 0.17
C ASP A 45 20.96 5.32 -0.64
N ARG A 46 20.52 4.19 -0.08
CA ARG A 46 19.66 3.20 -0.74
C ARG A 46 20.29 2.49 -1.93
N ASN A 47 21.61 2.42 -2.04
CA ASN A 47 22.23 1.53 -2.99
C ASN A 47 22.15 0.10 -2.45
N ILE A 48 21.70 -0.82 -3.30
CA ILE A 48 21.54 -2.23 -2.92
C ILE A 48 22.92 -2.84 -2.73
N LEU A 49 23.20 -3.34 -1.53
CA LEU A 49 24.40 -4.10 -1.22
C LEU A 49 24.18 -5.57 -1.57
N ASP A 50 23.04 -6.13 -1.22
CA ASP A 50 22.64 -7.48 -1.57
C ASP A 50 21.13 -7.68 -1.41
N SER A 51 20.59 -8.83 -1.89
CA SER A 51 19.21 -9.24 -1.73
C SER A 51 19.06 -10.76 -1.81
N ILE A 52 18.03 -11.31 -1.19
CA ILE A 52 17.75 -12.76 -1.26
C ILE A 52 17.39 -13.19 -2.68
N LYS A 53 16.65 -12.33 -3.42
CA LYS A 53 16.31 -12.58 -4.82
C LYS A 53 16.90 -11.49 -5.69
N HIS A 54 17.85 -11.86 -6.51
CA HIS A 54 18.38 -10.99 -7.55
C HIS A 54 17.40 -10.92 -8.73
N VAL A 55 16.95 -9.73 -9.07
CA VAL A 55 16.00 -9.49 -10.17
C VAL A 55 16.68 -8.65 -11.24
N SER A 56 16.95 -9.25 -12.39
CA SER A 56 17.54 -8.55 -13.54
C SER A 56 16.48 -7.95 -14.45
N SER A 57 16.90 -7.11 -15.39
CA SER A 57 16.03 -6.51 -16.43
C SER A 57 15.31 -7.57 -17.30
N HIS A 58 15.87 -8.78 -17.44
CA HIS A 58 15.22 -9.88 -18.14
C HIS A 58 14.06 -10.51 -17.33
N MET A 59 14.09 -10.38 -16.00
CA MET A 59 13.08 -10.96 -15.10
C MET A 59 11.97 -9.97 -14.75
N SER A 60 12.24 -8.69 -14.83
CA SER A 60 11.26 -7.63 -14.50
C SER A 60 11.48 -6.41 -15.38
N SER A 61 10.40 -5.94 -16.00
CA SER A 61 10.37 -4.65 -16.71
C SER A 61 10.18 -3.44 -15.78
N VAL A 62 9.86 -3.68 -14.49
CA VAL A 62 9.54 -2.61 -13.53
C VAL A 62 10.80 -2.06 -12.88
N ARG A 63 11.68 -2.95 -12.41
CA ARG A 63 12.96 -2.57 -11.78
C ARG A 63 13.92 -3.74 -11.71
N GLU A 64 15.20 -3.40 -11.57
CA GLU A 64 16.24 -4.34 -11.21
C GLU A 64 16.45 -4.34 -9.68
N VAL A 65 16.74 -5.51 -9.11
CA VAL A 65 17.17 -5.67 -7.72
C VAL A 65 18.50 -6.43 -7.74
N LEU A 66 19.58 -5.68 -7.91
CA LEU A 66 20.95 -6.20 -8.03
C LEU A 66 21.90 -5.32 -7.21
N PRO A 67 23.00 -5.87 -6.68
CA PRO A 67 24.06 -5.09 -6.05
C PRO A 67 24.53 -3.91 -6.91
N GLY A 68 24.71 -2.75 -6.27
CA GLY A 68 25.08 -1.50 -6.93
C GLY A 68 23.94 -0.74 -7.61
N ARG A 69 22.73 -1.28 -7.68
CA ARG A 69 21.55 -0.55 -8.17
C ARG A 69 20.90 0.22 -7.03
N LYS A 70 20.24 1.33 -7.36
CA LYS A 70 19.48 2.11 -6.40
C LYS A 70 18.14 1.44 -6.11
N TYR A 71 17.85 1.25 -4.84
CA TYR A 71 16.55 0.75 -4.41
C TYR A 71 15.47 1.82 -4.55
N PHE A 72 14.35 1.44 -5.08
CA PHE A 72 13.09 2.19 -5.01
C PHE A 72 11.90 1.23 -4.91
N LEU A 73 10.89 1.66 -4.18
CA LEU A 73 9.61 0.96 -4.22
C LEU A 73 9.00 1.12 -5.61
N PRO A 74 8.58 0.01 -6.26
CA PRO A 74 7.80 0.14 -7.49
C PRO A 74 6.56 0.97 -7.15
N GLN A 75 6.49 2.17 -7.66
CA GLN A 75 5.27 2.95 -7.54
C GLN A 75 4.17 2.16 -8.23
N THR A 76 3.13 1.81 -7.48
CA THR A 76 1.88 1.32 -8.05
C THR A 76 1.32 2.48 -8.86
N GLN A 77 1.52 2.41 -10.17
CA GLN A 77 1.22 3.48 -11.11
C GLN A 77 -0.16 4.06 -10.83
N GLU A 78 -0.23 5.40 -10.73
CA GLU A 78 -1.46 6.21 -10.71
C GLU A 78 -2.38 6.08 -9.49
N LYS A 79 -1.99 5.33 -8.45
CA LYS A 79 -2.78 5.25 -7.21
C LYS A 79 -2.43 6.41 -6.27
N SER A 80 -3.45 6.98 -5.67
CA SER A 80 -3.28 7.99 -4.63
C SER A 80 -2.99 7.35 -3.27
N ASP A 81 -2.27 8.09 -2.45
CA ASP A 81 -2.03 7.71 -1.05
C ASP A 81 -3.31 7.94 -0.23
N PRO A 82 -3.93 6.88 0.33
CA PRO A 82 -5.15 7.01 1.13
C PRO A 82 -4.95 7.81 2.41
N LEU A 83 -3.70 7.95 2.89
CA LEU A 83 -3.39 8.70 4.09
C LEU A 83 -3.50 10.22 3.90
N THR A 84 -3.37 10.70 2.67
CA THR A 84 -3.28 12.14 2.34
C THR A 84 -4.29 12.65 1.33
N ILE A 85 -5.04 11.74 0.67
CA ILE A 85 -5.99 12.09 -0.38
C ILE A 85 -7.07 13.06 0.11
N SER A 86 -7.36 14.11 -0.67
CA SER A 86 -8.46 15.04 -0.41
C SER A 86 -9.80 14.48 -0.87
N GLU A 87 -10.90 15.10 -0.41
CA GLU A 87 -12.25 14.72 -0.82
C GLU A 87 -12.44 14.90 -2.33
N GLU A 88 -11.99 16.03 -2.88
CA GLU A 88 -12.12 16.34 -4.30
C GLU A 88 -11.36 15.33 -5.16
N GLU A 89 -10.12 14.99 -4.75
CA GLU A 89 -9.31 14.00 -5.45
C GLU A 89 -9.93 12.60 -5.36
N PHE A 90 -10.49 12.23 -4.20
CA PHE A 90 -11.18 10.96 -4.02
C PHE A 90 -12.39 10.86 -4.96
N ILE A 91 -13.26 11.87 -5.00
CA ILE A 91 -14.42 11.90 -5.88
C ILE A 91 -13.99 11.77 -7.35
N GLU A 92 -12.95 12.50 -7.76
CA GLU A 92 -12.46 12.44 -9.14
C GLU A 92 -11.90 11.07 -9.52
N LYS A 93 -11.11 10.45 -8.64
CA LYS A 93 -10.40 9.20 -8.94
C LYS A 93 -11.21 7.93 -8.65
N VAL A 94 -12.17 7.99 -7.74
CA VAL A 94 -12.97 6.84 -7.33
C VAL A 94 -14.38 6.91 -7.91
N CYS A 95 -15.12 7.98 -7.64
CA CYS A 95 -16.54 8.06 -8.00
C CYS A 95 -16.78 8.27 -9.50
N LYS A 96 -15.81 8.85 -10.23
CA LYS A 96 -15.88 9.03 -11.68
C LYS A 96 -15.24 7.91 -12.50
N LYS A 97 -14.84 6.82 -11.87
CA LYS A 97 -14.20 5.71 -12.57
C LYS A 97 -15.24 4.79 -13.25
N PRO A 98 -15.03 4.37 -14.52
CA PRO A 98 -15.99 3.53 -15.25
C PRO A 98 -15.86 2.05 -14.85
N CYS A 99 -16.11 1.73 -13.59
CA CYS A 99 -16.11 0.38 -13.04
C CYS A 99 -16.97 0.31 -11.78
N SER A 100 -17.06 -0.86 -11.11
CA SER A 100 -17.77 -0.97 -9.84
C SER A 100 -17.09 -0.18 -8.74
N ILE A 101 -17.85 0.23 -7.73
CA ILE A 101 -17.37 1.06 -6.61
C ILE A 101 -16.22 0.38 -5.88
N SER A 102 -16.40 -0.90 -5.52
CA SER A 102 -15.34 -1.68 -4.86
C SER A 102 -14.06 -1.71 -5.71
N LYS A 103 -14.19 -1.97 -7.02
CA LYS A 103 -13.05 -1.97 -7.94
C LYS A 103 -12.41 -0.58 -8.06
N ALA A 104 -13.21 0.49 -8.11
CA ALA A 104 -12.71 1.86 -8.15
C ALA A 104 -11.82 2.16 -6.94
N LEU A 105 -12.24 1.76 -5.73
CA LEU A 105 -11.48 1.94 -4.49
C LEU A 105 -10.10 1.29 -4.56
N TYR A 106 -10.01 -0.05 -4.75
CA TYR A 106 -8.71 -0.73 -4.68
C TYR A 106 -7.81 -0.49 -5.89
N THR A 107 -8.36 -0.02 -7.01
CA THR A 107 -7.54 0.34 -8.18
C THR A 107 -7.08 1.79 -8.19
N SER A 108 -7.69 2.66 -7.38
CA SER A 108 -7.33 4.08 -7.29
C SER A 108 -6.49 4.42 -6.07
N LEU A 109 -6.54 3.59 -5.02
CA LEU A 109 -5.91 3.87 -3.73
C LEU A 109 -4.87 2.81 -3.38
N THR A 110 -3.70 3.26 -2.93
CA THR A 110 -2.60 2.38 -2.50
C THR A 110 -2.98 1.63 -1.22
N GLY A 111 -2.53 0.38 -1.10
CA GLY A 111 -2.73 -0.43 0.12
C GLY A 111 -4.13 -1.00 0.31
N LEU A 112 -5.14 -0.58 -0.44
CA LEU A 112 -6.47 -1.17 -0.38
C LEU A 112 -6.53 -2.50 -1.14
N SER A 113 -7.12 -3.50 -0.50
CA SER A 113 -7.44 -4.79 -1.11
C SER A 113 -8.92 -4.82 -1.56
N PRO A 114 -9.33 -5.75 -2.44
CA PRO A 114 -10.75 -5.95 -2.74
C PRO A 114 -11.59 -6.14 -1.47
N LEU A 115 -11.11 -6.93 -0.50
CA LEU A 115 -11.83 -7.17 0.76
C LEU A 115 -12.06 -5.89 1.57
N ILE A 116 -11.05 -5.05 1.72
CA ILE A 116 -11.19 -3.76 2.43
C ILE A 116 -12.11 -2.81 1.66
N SER A 117 -12.09 -2.86 0.34
CA SER A 117 -13.00 -2.05 -0.50
C SER A 117 -14.46 -2.47 -0.34
N GLU A 118 -14.74 -3.77 -0.27
CA GLU A 118 -16.07 -4.29 0.06
C GLU A 118 -16.51 -3.88 1.47
N GLU A 119 -15.63 -3.94 2.45
CA GLU A 119 -15.90 -3.49 3.82
C GLU A 119 -16.24 -1.99 3.88
N ILE A 120 -15.54 -1.15 3.12
CA ILE A 120 -15.85 0.29 3.02
C ILE A 120 -17.25 0.49 2.43
N CYS A 121 -17.57 -0.22 1.35
CA CYS A 121 -18.89 -0.17 0.72
C CYS A 121 -19.99 -0.63 1.71
N TYR A 122 -19.77 -1.74 2.40
CA TYR A 122 -20.68 -2.27 3.41
C TYR A 122 -20.95 -1.26 4.54
N ARG A 123 -19.90 -0.65 5.09
CA ARG A 123 -20.03 0.38 6.14
C ARG A 123 -20.72 1.65 5.63
N ALA A 124 -20.60 1.96 4.35
CA ALA A 124 -21.31 3.06 3.71
C ALA A 124 -22.75 2.70 3.34
N SER A 125 -23.19 1.45 3.55
CA SER A 125 -24.50 0.93 3.10
C SER A 125 -24.71 1.10 1.59
N ILE A 126 -23.64 0.88 0.81
CA ILE A 126 -23.61 0.97 -0.65
C ILE A 126 -23.25 -0.41 -1.21
N ASP A 127 -23.92 -0.85 -2.28
CA ASP A 127 -23.53 -2.07 -2.97
C ASP A 127 -22.22 -1.84 -3.74
N GLY A 128 -21.15 -2.52 -3.35
CA GLY A 128 -19.83 -2.41 -3.97
C GLY A 128 -19.80 -2.86 -5.43
N SER A 129 -20.80 -3.62 -5.89
CA SER A 129 -20.95 -4.07 -7.27
C SER A 129 -21.55 -3.02 -8.20
N ASP A 130 -22.22 -2.00 -7.65
CA ASP A 130 -22.81 -0.92 -8.43
C ASP A 130 -21.73 -0.11 -9.16
N ALA A 131 -22.12 0.51 -10.28
CA ALA A 131 -21.22 1.37 -11.04
C ALA A 131 -20.87 2.64 -10.23
N ALA A 132 -19.58 2.97 -10.12
CA ALA A 132 -19.16 4.17 -9.39
C ALA A 132 -19.77 5.46 -10.01
N LEU A 133 -19.97 5.48 -11.31
CA LEU A 133 -20.63 6.58 -12.03
C LEU A 133 -22.12 6.76 -11.69
N SER A 134 -22.78 5.78 -11.06
CA SER A 134 -24.18 5.90 -10.64
C SER A 134 -24.34 6.63 -9.30
N LEU A 135 -23.26 6.86 -8.57
CA LEU A 135 -23.31 7.59 -7.30
C LEU A 135 -23.60 9.07 -7.55
N ASN A 136 -24.58 9.59 -6.82
CA ASN A 136 -24.79 11.04 -6.76
C ASN A 136 -23.77 11.70 -5.83
N GLU A 137 -23.67 13.00 -5.84
CA GLU A 137 -22.70 13.78 -5.06
C GLU A 137 -22.76 13.45 -3.57
N THR A 138 -23.98 13.40 -3.00
CA THR A 138 -24.17 13.07 -1.56
C THR A 138 -23.65 11.68 -1.22
N ALA A 139 -23.87 10.69 -2.09
CA ALA A 139 -23.38 9.34 -1.88
C ALA A 139 -21.85 9.26 -2.01
N CYS A 140 -21.24 10.04 -2.92
CA CYS A 140 -19.79 10.14 -3.04
C CYS A 140 -19.15 10.73 -1.78
N ILE A 141 -19.71 11.81 -1.25
CA ILE A 141 -19.24 12.45 -0.01
C ILE A 141 -19.39 11.47 1.17
N HIS A 142 -20.52 10.76 1.26
CA HIS A 142 -20.74 9.76 2.30
C HIS A 142 -19.75 8.60 2.23
N LEU A 143 -19.46 8.10 1.03
CA LEU A 143 -18.45 7.07 0.80
C LEU A 143 -17.06 7.56 1.23
N TYR A 144 -16.69 8.79 0.86
CA TYR A 144 -15.43 9.41 1.29
C TYR A 144 -15.31 9.49 2.80
N HIS A 145 -16.31 9.98 3.50
CA HIS A 145 -16.28 10.07 4.98
C HIS A 145 -16.22 8.71 5.66
N THR A 146 -16.85 7.69 5.07
CA THR A 146 -16.77 6.32 5.58
C THR A 146 -15.37 5.74 5.38
N PHE A 147 -14.79 5.91 4.18
CA PHE A 147 -13.42 5.58 3.89
C PHE A 147 -12.44 6.31 4.83
N LYS A 148 -12.61 7.63 5.01
CA LYS A 148 -11.74 8.47 5.83
C LYS A 148 -11.72 8.00 7.29
N ARG A 149 -12.87 7.65 7.88
CA ARG A 149 -12.93 7.08 9.24
C ARG A 149 -12.10 5.81 9.38
N LEU A 150 -12.17 4.91 8.41
CA LEU A 150 -11.36 3.69 8.43
C LEU A 150 -9.86 4.00 8.33
N ILE A 151 -9.48 4.94 7.49
CA ILE A 151 -8.08 5.37 7.37
C ILE A 151 -7.58 6.05 8.66
N ASP A 152 -8.41 6.84 9.32
CA ASP A 152 -8.05 7.49 10.59
C ASP A 152 -7.87 6.45 11.70
N GLN A 153 -8.70 5.40 11.77
CA GLN A 153 -8.48 4.25 12.67
C GLN A 153 -7.12 3.57 12.42
N VAL A 154 -6.76 3.39 11.15
CA VAL A 154 -5.44 2.82 10.79
C VAL A 154 -4.30 3.73 11.25
N LYS A 155 -4.42 5.06 11.08
CA LYS A 155 -3.41 6.04 11.53
C LYS A 155 -3.23 6.05 13.05
N GLU A 156 -4.33 5.91 13.78
CA GLU A 156 -4.35 5.91 15.24
C GLU A 156 -3.94 4.55 15.83
N GLY A 157 -3.83 3.51 15.00
CA GLY A 157 -3.55 2.16 15.46
C GLY A 157 -4.72 1.53 16.22
N ASP A 158 -5.94 2.02 16.00
CA ASP A 158 -7.15 1.50 16.61
C ASP A 158 -7.64 0.26 15.85
N PHE A 159 -7.16 -0.91 16.29
CA PHE A 159 -7.50 -2.19 15.69
C PHE A 159 -8.29 -3.06 16.63
N THR A 160 -9.33 -3.71 16.10
CA THR A 160 -10.10 -4.74 16.80
C THR A 160 -9.80 -6.11 16.17
N PRO A 161 -8.75 -6.83 16.64
CA PRO A 161 -8.39 -8.13 16.09
C PRO A 161 -9.52 -9.14 16.30
N ASN A 162 -9.86 -9.88 15.24
CA ASN A 162 -10.87 -10.93 15.31
C ASN A 162 -10.52 -12.11 14.41
N ILE A 163 -11.17 -13.26 14.67
CA ILE A 163 -11.03 -14.48 13.86
C ILE A 163 -12.41 -14.87 13.36
N ILE A 164 -12.55 -15.01 12.06
CA ILE A 164 -13.79 -15.46 11.43
C ILE A 164 -13.74 -16.98 11.26
N TYR A 165 -14.67 -17.68 11.87
CA TYR A 165 -14.84 -19.11 11.72
C TYR A 165 -15.96 -19.40 10.71
N ARG A 166 -15.68 -20.27 9.74
CA ARG A 166 -16.71 -20.83 8.85
C ARG A 166 -17.12 -22.18 9.38
N CYS A 167 -18.35 -22.31 9.90
CA CYS A 167 -18.92 -23.61 10.17
C CYS A 167 -19.25 -24.29 8.84
N LEU A 168 -18.62 -25.43 8.57
CA LEU A 168 -19.07 -26.34 7.52
C LEU A 168 -20.25 -27.14 8.13
N LEU A 169 -21.47 -26.82 7.71
CA LEU A 169 -22.66 -27.63 7.97
C LEU A 169 -22.70 -28.80 6.98
#